data_4070a728c6495458860a6fa65900a425
#
_entry.id   4070a728c6495458860a6fa65900a425
#
_cell.length_a   1.000
_cell.length_b   1.000
_cell.length_c   1.000
_cell.angle_alpha   90.00
_cell.angle_beta   90.00
_cell.angle_gamma   90.00
#
_symmetry.space_group_name_H-M   'P 1'
#
loop_
_entity.id
_entity.type
_entity.pdbx_description
1 polymer ?
#
loop_
_entity_poly.entity_id
_entity_poly.type
_entity_poly.pdbx_seq_one_letter_code
_entity_poly.pdbx_strand_id
1 'polypeptide(L)'
;MYGGSAFLCVICRKLATKLNGTIADVNKKVDALEARVQTLELENKILNEKVEKTETKTDQVKVQIGGIEKEIDAGMQKAKEEVKEEMSSEMKNREERKMNIVIYGIDESDKEEAEERKKEEEKKVAEIASEIGVAVKGKVEVKWRLGKKVEGENKPRPMIVRLEDAESRTILLEKARFLARNANPAWKRVYLAPDLTWQQREEARKKEEGLRKQAEKMTEEAGKAGGGGEVYRVVGTREKRRIVAQEQATGGQD
;
A
#
# COMPACT_ATOMS: atom_id res chain seq x y z
N MET A 1 100.45 63.47 -9.96
CA MET A 1 99.84 62.17 -9.80
C MET A 1 99.66 61.85 -8.33
N TYR A 2 98.52 62.03 -7.75
CA TYR A 2 98.23 61.67 -6.35
C TYR A 2 97.41 60.40 -6.34
N GLY A 3 98.13 59.31 -6.07
CA GLY A 3 97.51 58.04 -5.81
C GLY A 3 96.95 57.98 -4.38
N GLY A 4 95.71 58.43 -4.20
CA GLY A 4 95.04 58.36 -2.92
C GLY A 4 94.53 56.95 -2.66
N SER A 5 95.41 56.08 -2.15
CA SER A 5 94.95 54.82 -1.57
C SER A 5 94.32 55.13 -0.21
N ALA A 6 93.01 55.16 -0.18
CA ALA A 6 92.23 55.33 1.04
C ALA A 6 92.52 54.16 2.00
N PHE A 7 93.35 54.43 3.04
CA PHE A 7 93.54 53.48 4.14
C PHE A 7 92.33 53.46 4.99
N LEU A 8 91.39 52.52 4.68
CA LEU A 8 90.29 52.22 5.57
C LEU A 8 90.81 51.74 6.92
N CYS A 9 90.51 52.42 8.00
CA CYS A 9 90.85 52.04 9.36
C CYS A 9 90.35 50.60 9.64
N VAL A 10 91.01 49.86 10.50
CA VAL A 10 90.71 48.46 10.84
C VAL A 10 89.25 48.27 11.30
N ILE A 11 88.69 49.29 11.98
CA ILE A 11 87.30 49.29 12.44
C ILE A 11 86.32 49.39 11.24
N CYS A 12 86.60 50.33 10.31
CA CYS A 12 85.80 50.49 9.08
C CYS A 12 85.80 49.22 8.20
N ARG A 13 86.98 48.54 8.13
CA ARG A 13 87.10 47.30 7.37
C ARG A 13 86.31 46.17 8.02
N LYS A 14 86.34 46.03 9.36
CA LYS A 14 85.48 45.03 10.10
C LYS A 14 84.00 45.33 9.98
N LEU A 15 83.64 46.63 10.02
CA LEU A 15 82.25 47.03 9.84
C LEU A 15 81.75 46.72 8.42
N ALA A 16 82.56 47.05 7.40
CA ALA A 16 82.25 46.75 6.02
C ALA A 16 82.10 45.24 5.77
N THR A 17 82.97 44.39 6.35
CA THR A 17 82.85 42.92 6.25
C THR A 17 81.54 42.38 6.90
N LYS A 18 81.22 42.92 8.09
CA LYS A 18 79.98 42.53 8.79
C LYS A 18 78.74 42.98 8.05
N LEU A 19 78.73 44.19 7.49
CA LEU A 19 77.67 44.74 6.69
C LEU A 19 77.44 43.93 5.40
N ASN A 20 78.58 43.62 4.69
CA ASN A 20 78.48 42.78 3.49
C ASN A 20 77.97 41.38 3.80
N GLY A 21 78.34 40.80 4.94
CA GLY A 21 77.77 39.52 5.40
C GLY A 21 76.23 39.58 5.64
N THR A 22 75.78 40.65 6.34
CA THR A 22 74.32 40.84 6.56
C THR A 22 73.61 41.12 5.26
N ILE A 23 74.12 41.84 4.32
CA ILE A 23 73.57 42.08 3.00
C ILE A 23 73.45 40.74 2.23
N ALA A 24 74.49 39.92 2.25
CA ALA A 24 74.42 38.59 1.62
C ALA A 24 73.34 37.67 2.23
N ASP A 25 73.17 37.70 3.55
CA ASP A 25 72.14 36.94 4.25
C ASP A 25 70.72 37.46 3.91
N VAL A 26 70.56 38.79 3.81
CA VAL A 26 69.30 39.40 3.39
C VAL A 26 68.96 39.02 1.94
N ASN A 27 69.93 39.15 1.03
CA ASN A 27 69.72 38.78 -0.38
C ASN A 27 69.33 37.31 -0.50
N LYS A 28 70.01 36.40 0.22
CA LYS A 28 69.60 34.97 0.24
C LYS A 28 68.17 34.74 0.72
N LYS A 29 67.75 35.54 1.71
CA LYS A 29 66.32 35.47 2.16
C LYS A 29 65.33 36.04 1.13
N VAL A 30 65.74 37.10 0.42
CA VAL A 30 64.96 37.69 -0.66
C VAL A 30 64.79 36.68 -1.78
N ASP A 31 65.85 36.05 -2.26
CA ASP A 31 65.82 35.03 -3.30
C ASP A 31 64.93 33.86 -2.91
N ALA A 32 64.96 33.40 -1.63
CA ALA A 32 64.15 32.35 -1.11
C ALA A 32 62.62 32.73 -1.04
N LEU A 33 62.38 34.02 -0.70
CA LEU A 33 60.99 34.54 -0.70
C LEU A 33 60.43 34.68 -2.12
N GLU A 34 61.24 35.16 -3.06
CA GLU A 34 60.84 35.25 -4.48
C GLU A 34 60.51 33.88 -5.04
N ALA A 35 61.34 32.86 -4.78
CA ALA A 35 61.07 31.49 -5.18
C ALA A 35 59.75 30.97 -4.56
N ARG A 36 59.43 31.30 -3.30
CA ARG A 36 58.20 30.92 -2.61
C ARG A 36 56.98 31.62 -3.20
N VAL A 37 57.12 32.92 -3.53
CA VAL A 37 56.04 33.67 -4.21
C VAL A 37 55.73 33.03 -5.54
N GLN A 38 56.68 32.72 -6.39
CA GLN A 38 56.46 32.03 -7.66
C GLN A 38 55.78 30.70 -7.48
N THR A 39 56.18 29.93 -6.48
CA THR A 39 55.51 28.64 -6.18
C THR A 39 54.04 28.83 -5.80
N LEU A 40 53.74 29.79 -4.93
CA LEU A 40 52.39 30.13 -4.49
C LEU A 40 51.51 30.66 -5.63
N GLU A 41 52.08 31.46 -6.53
CA GLU A 41 51.35 31.93 -7.74
C GLU A 41 50.96 30.77 -8.66
N LEU A 42 51.85 29.78 -8.83
CA LEU A 42 51.57 28.59 -9.61
C LEU A 42 50.49 27.70 -8.94
N GLU A 43 50.59 27.50 -7.63
CA GLU A 43 49.58 26.78 -6.85
C GLU A 43 48.20 27.45 -6.94
N ASN A 44 48.14 28.77 -6.82
CA ASN A 44 46.90 29.55 -6.98
C ASN A 44 46.28 29.40 -8.37
N LYS A 45 47.10 29.42 -9.42
CA LYS A 45 46.62 29.18 -10.78
C LYS A 45 45.97 27.80 -10.92
N ILE A 46 46.64 26.76 -10.41
CA ILE A 46 46.08 25.38 -10.42
C ILE A 46 44.81 25.27 -9.61
N LEU A 47 44.71 25.94 -8.46
CA LEU A 47 43.51 25.96 -7.64
C LEU A 47 42.34 26.66 -8.34
N ASN A 48 42.58 27.80 -8.97
CA ASN A 48 41.58 28.53 -9.73
C ASN A 48 41.01 27.67 -10.89
N GLU A 49 41.87 26.98 -11.64
CA GLU A 49 41.46 26.06 -12.70
C GLU A 49 40.59 24.89 -12.16
N LYS A 50 40.92 24.40 -10.95
CA LYS A 50 40.09 23.35 -10.29
C LYS A 50 38.73 23.89 -9.81
N VAL A 51 38.71 25.12 -9.29
CA VAL A 51 37.45 25.78 -8.88
C VAL A 51 36.53 25.96 -10.08
N GLU A 52 36.98 26.51 -11.18
CA GLU A 52 36.20 26.67 -12.39
C GLU A 52 35.61 25.34 -12.91
N LYS A 53 36.44 24.27 -12.92
CA LYS A 53 36.00 22.93 -13.30
C LYS A 53 34.95 22.35 -12.34
N THR A 54 35.02 22.65 -11.05
CA THR A 54 34.02 22.21 -10.07
C THR A 54 32.73 23.01 -10.17
N GLU A 55 32.80 24.30 -10.40
CA GLU A 55 31.64 25.16 -10.64
C GLU A 55 30.83 24.69 -11.85
N THR A 56 31.53 24.47 -12.98
CA THR A 56 30.87 23.97 -14.21
C THR A 56 30.18 22.63 -14.00
N LYS A 57 30.81 21.68 -13.26
CA LYS A 57 30.16 20.39 -12.91
C LYS A 57 28.97 20.58 -11.98
N THR A 58 29.08 21.49 -11.01
CA THR A 58 27.97 21.77 -10.09
C THR A 58 26.76 22.33 -10.82
N ASP A 59 26.96 23.21 -11.78
CA ASP A 59 25.89 23.77 -12.57
C ASP A 59 25.26 22.72 -13.50
N GLN A 60 26.03 21.81 -14.08
CA GLN A 60 25.51 20.68 -14.83
C GLN A 60 24.63 19.77 -13.96
N VAL A 61 25.07 19.46 -12.74
CA VAL A 61 24.28 18.65 -11.78
C VAL A 61 23.00 19.35 -11.37
N LYS A 62 23.03 20.67 -11.13
CA LYS A 62 21.80 21.44 -10.84
C LYS A 62 20.77 21.35 -11.97
N VAL A 63 21.21 21.46 -13.22
CA VAL A 63 20.32 21.31 -14.38
C VAL A 63 19.72 19.91 -14.43
N GLN A 64 20.52 18.87 -14.18
CA GLN A 64 20.02 17.48 -14.15
C GLN A 64 19.02 17.25 -13.03
N ILE A 65 19.29 17.77 -11.83
CA ILE A 65 18.34 17.69 -10.69
C ILE A 65 17.02 18.35 -11.04
N GLY A 66 17.03 19.55 -11.60
CA GLY A 66 15.81 20.25 -12.00
C GLY A 66 15.03 19.52 -13.11
N GLY A 67 15.70 18.74 -13.96
CA GLY A 67 15.05 17.83 -14.90
C GLY A 67 14.33 16.67 -14.21
N ILE A 68 15.03 15.98 -13.31
CA ILE A 68 14.51 14.86 -12.55
C ILE A 68 13.30 15.27 -11.66
N GLU A 69 13.39 16.43 -11.02
CA GLU A 69 12.28 16.97 -10.22
C GLU A 69 11.00 17.14 -11.04
N LYS A 70 11.11 17.70 -12.24
CA LYS A 70 9.97 17.84 -13.15
C LYS A 70 9.37 16.50 -13.61
N GLU A 71 10.21 15.51 -13.89
CA GLU A 71 9.76 14.16 -14.24
C GLU A 71 9.05 13.46 -13.07
N ILE A 72 9.58 13.61 -11.85
CA ILE A 72 8.94 13.09 -10.64
C ILE A 72 7.59 13.75 -10.41
N ASP A 73 7.49 15.07 -10.52
CA ASP A 73 6.24 15.79 -10.35
C ASP A 73 5.19 15.39 -11.39
N ALA A 74 5.58 15.28 -12.65
CA ALA A 74 4.70 14.83 -13.72
C ALA A 74 4.22 13.38 -13.48
N GLY A 75 5.14 12.48 -13.09
CA GLY A 75 4.81 11.10 -12.73
C GLY A 75 3.87 11.00 -11.53
N MET A 76 4.09 11.82 -10.52
CA MET A 76 3.24 11.87 -9.33
C MET A 76 1.84 12.40 -9.62
N GLN A 77 1.69 13.40 -10.48
CA GLN A 77 0.38 13.91 -10.92
C GLN A 77 -0.39 12.84 -11.69
N LYS A 78 0.26 12.17 -12.64
CA LYS A 78 -0.36 11.08 -13.41
C LYS A 78 -0.83 9.95 -12.50
N ALA A 79 0.01 9.51 -11.56
CA ALA A 79 -0.37 8.47 -10.61
C ALA A 79 -1.55 8.88 -9.70
N LYS A 80 -1.63 10.15 -9.30
CA LYS A 80 -2.77 10.68 -8.53
C LYS A 80 -4.07 10.65 -9.33
N GLU A 81 -4.04 10.98 -10.61
CA GLU A 81 -5.21 10.94 -11.48
C GLU A 81 -5.69 9.51 -11.70
N GLU A 82 -4.78 8.58 -11.99
CA GLU A 82 -5.08 7.15 -12.14
C GLU A 82 -5.74 6.58 -10.89
N VAL A 83 -5.17 6.84 -9.70
CA VAL A 83 -5.74 6.40 -8.42
C VAL A 83 -7.13 7.00 -8.19
N LYS A 84 -7.33 8.27 -8.53
CA LYS A 84 -8.63 8.94 -8.40
C LYS A 84 -9.69 8.33 -9.31
N GLU A 85 -9.33 7.98 -10.53
CA GLU A 85 -10.22 7.32 -11.49
C GLU A 85 -10.58 5.90 -11.02
N GLU A 86 -9.59 5.12 -10.57
CA GLU A 86 -9.82 3.79 -10.00
C GLU A 86 -10.73 3.84 -8.78
N MET A 87 -10.49 4.76 -7.84
CA MET A 87 -11.35 4.95 -6.67
C MET A 87 -12.77 5.34 -7.07
N SER A 88 -12.93 6.24 -8.03
CA SER A 88 -14.25 6.66 -8.51
C SER A 88 -15.00 5.50 -9.16
N SER A 89 -14.33 4.72 -9.98
CA SER A 89 -14.89 3.51 -10.63
C SER A 89 -15.30 2.46 -9.59
N GLU A 90 -14.43 2.19 -8.61
CA GLU A 90 -14.76 1.24 -7.52
C GLU A 90 -15.94 1.73 -6.68
N MET A 91 -16.03 3.02 -6.36
CA MET A 91 -17.17 3.57 -5.61
C MET A 91 -18.48 3.40 -6.37
N LYS A 92 -18.51 3.64 -7.69
CA LYS A 92 -19.69 3.38 -8.53
C LYS A 92 -20.08 1.90 -8.50
N ASN A 93 -19.10 1.00 -8.69
CA ASN A 93 -19.33 -0.44 -8.62
C ASN A 93 -19.88 -0.88 -7.26
N ARG A 94 -19.39 -0.32 -6.15
CA ARG A 94 -19.91 -0.60 -4.80
C ARG A 94 -21.35 -0.14 -4.65
N GLU A 95 -21.69 1.05 -5.13
CA GLU A 95 -23.05 1.59 -5.04
C GLU A 95 -24.04 0.79 -5.90
N GLU A 96 -23.65 0.40 -7.11
CA GLU A 96 -24.47 -0.44 -7.99
C GLU A 96 -24.76 -1.81 -7.36
N ARG A 97 -23.79 -2.40 -6.67
CA ARG A 97 -23.91 -3.74 -6.05
C ARG A 97 -24.47 -3.71 -4.63
N LYS A 98 -24.56 -2.54 -4.01
CA LYS A 98 -24.98 -2.37 -2.63
C LYS A 98 -26.35 -3.01 -2.33
N MET A 99 -27.25 -3.01 -3.31
CA MET A 99 -28.60 -3.58 -3.20
C MET A 99 -28.67 -5.03 -3.67
N ASN A 100 -27.57 -5.59 -4.17
CA ASN A 100 -27.57 -6.95 -4.70
C ASN A 100 -27.24 -7.99 -3.62
N ILE A 101 -27.77 -9.18 -3.82
CA ILE A 101 -27.38 -10.42 -3.13
C ILE A 101 -27.04 -11.48 -4.17
N VAL A 102 -26.15 -12.38 -3.84
CA VAL A 102 -25.85 -13.57 -4.63
C VAL A 102 -26.46 -14.78 -3.93
N ILE A 103 -27.28 -15.53 -4.63
CA ILE A 103 -27.93 -16.73 -4.13
C ILE A 103 -27.32 -17.94 -4.84
N TYR A 104 -26.86 -18.90 -4.05
CA TYR A 104 -26.26 -20.15 -4.50
C TYR A 104 -27.21 -21.30 -4.22
N GLY A 105 -27.14 -22.38 -5.02
CA GLY A 105 -27.81 -23.63 -4.75
C GLY A 105 -29.30 -23.67 -5.17
N ILE A 106 -29.76 -22.69 -5.96
CA ILE A 106 -31.12 -22.70 -6.54
C ILE A 106 -31.06 -23.31 -7.94
N ASP A 107 -31.85 -24.34 -8.18
CA ASP A 107 -31.93 -24.97 -9.49
C ASP A 107 -32.37 -23.99 -10.56
N GLU A 108 -31.79 -24.13 -11.74
CA GLU A 108 -32.12 -23.30 -12.89
C GLU A 108 -33.53 -23.66 -13.40
N SER A 109 -34.19 -22.68 -13.96
CA SER A 109 -35.49 -22.93 -14.63
C SER A 109 -35.23 -23.54 -16.00
N ASP A 110 -36.04 -24.54 -16.35
CA ASP A 110 -35.99 -25.21 -17.65
C ASP A 110 -36.89 -24.54 -18.70
N LYS A 111 -37.51 -23.39 -18.35
CA LYS A 111 -38.34 -22.64 -19.27
C LYS A 111 -37.53 -22.11 -20.45
N GLU A 112 -38.09 -22.17 -21.66
CA GLU A 112 -37.44 -21.67 -22.88
C GLU A 112 -37.37 -20.15 -22.93
N GLU A 113 -38.47 -19.49 -22.49
CA GLU A 113 -38.55 -18.03 -22.52
C GLU A 113 -37.83 -17.37 -21.36
N ALA A 114 -37.03 -16.32 -21.68
CA ALA A 114 -36.25 -15.61 -20.68
C ALA A 114 -37.10 -14.93 -19.60
N GLU A 115 -38.23 -14.37 -19.99
CA GLU A 115 -39.16 -13.71 -19.08
C GLU A 115 -39.86 -14.71 -18.13
N GLU A 116 -40.20 -15.88 -18.61
CA GLU A 116 -40.77 -16.93 -17.76
C GLU A 116 -39.76 -17.49 -16.77
N ARG A 117 -38.51 -17.71 -17.23
CA ARG A 117 -37.38 -18.09 -16.33
C ARG A 117 -37.22 -17.07 -15.22
N LYS A 118 -37.20 -15.79 -15.57
CA LYS A 118 -37.03 -14.70 -14.61
C LYS A 118 -38.13 -14.67 -13.56
N LYS A 119 -39.39 -14.77 -13.98
CA LYS A 119 -40.57 -14.82 -13.09
C LYS A 119 -40.52 -16.03 -12.14
N GLU A 120 -40.13 -17.19 -12.63
CA GLU A 120 -39.98 -18.39 -11.81
C GLU A 120 -38.86 -18.23 -10.78
N GLU A 121 -37.71 -17.65 -11.19
CA GLU A 121 -36.60 -17.38 -10.29
C GLU A 121 -36.96 -16.34 -9.24
N GLU A 122 -37.70 -15.27 -9.60
CA GLU A 122 -38.20 -14.27 -8.65
C GLU A 122 -39.15 -14.91 -7.62
N LYS A 123 -40.01 -15.86 -8.07
CA LYS A 123 -40.87 -16.62 -7.18
C LYS A 123 -40.07 -17.48 -6.19
N LYS A 124 -39.01 -18.17 -6.65
CA LYS A 124 -38.13 -18.95 -5.78
C LYS A 124 -37.47 -18.07 -4.72
N VAL A 125 -37.09 -16.83 -5.08
CA VAL A 125 -36.52 -15.86 -4.10
C VAL A 125 -37.55 -15.46 -3.05
N ALA A 126 -38.79 -15.22 -3.45
CA ALA A 126 -39.87 -14.91 -2.53
C ALA A 126 -40.18 -16.09 -1.58
N GLU A 127 -40.16 -17.33 -2.08
CA GLU A 127 -40.28 -18.54 -1.28
C GLU A 127 -39.18 -18.67 -0.23
N ILE A 128 -37.89 -18.41 -0.61
CA ILE A 128 -36.77 -18.41 0.32
C ILE A 128 -36.99 -17.36 1.43
N ALA A 129 -37.39 -16.15 1.07
CA ALA A 129 -37.65 -15.08 2.03
C ALA A 129 -38.78 -15.48 3.01
N SER A 130 -39.86 -16.06 2.50
CA SER A 130 -40.96 -16.56 3.31
C SER A 130 -40.52 -17.66 4.28
N GLU A 131 -39.68 -18.60 3.80
CA GLU A 131 -39.21 -19.74 4.58
C GLU A 131 -38.36 -19.31 5.80
N ILE A 132 -37.62 -18.23 5.68
CA ILE A 132 -36.85 -17.67 6.81
C ILE A 132 -37.59 -16.56 7.55
N GLY A 133 -38.87 -16.38 7.27
CA GLY A 133 -39.72 -15.40 7.93
C GLY A 133 -39.30 -13.95 7.69
N VAL A 134 -38.97 -13.61 6.43
CA VAL A 134 -38.64 -12.25 6.00
C VAL A 134 -39.64 -11.73 5.02
N ALA A 135 -40.39 -10.71 5.41
CA ALA A 135 -41.23 -9.96 4.49
C ALA A 135 -40.35 -9.01 3.68
N VAL A 136 -40.11 -9.34 2.41
CA VAL A 136 -39.37 -8.45 1.51
C VAL A 136 -40.28 -7.30 1.10
N LYS A 137 -39.81 -6.06 1.39
CA LYS A 137 -40.48 -4.84 0.97
C LYS A 137 -39.99 -4.46 -0.43
N GLY A 138 -40.94 -4.02 -1.27
CA GLY A 138 -40.62 -3.57 -2.62
C GLY A 138 -40.30 -4.68 -3.62
N LYS A 139 -39.74 -4.30 -4.75
CA LYS A 139 -39.50 -5.19 -5.88
C LYS A 139 -38.26 -6.06 -5.67
N VAL A 140 -38.41 -7.34 -6.00
CA VAL A 140 -37.30 -8.29 -6.15
C VAL A 140 -37.05 -8.45 -7.64
N GLU A 141 -35.82 -8.22 -8.08
CA GLU A 141 -35.47 -8.35 -9.49
C GLU A 141 -34.29 -9.31 -9.65
N VAL A 142 -34.51 -10.41 -10.34
CA VAL A 142 -33.44 -11.31 -10.78
C VAL A 142 -32.70 -10.64 -11.94
N LYS A 143 -31.38 -10.37 -11.75
CA LYS A 143 -30.56 -9.74 -12.77
C LYS A 143 -30.03 -10.75 -13.78
N TRP A 144 -29.21 -11.68 -13.34
CA TRP A 144 -28.63 -12.74 -14.16
C TRP A 144 -27.99 -13.83 -13.29
N ARG A 145 -27.64 -14.95 -13.94
CA ARG A 145 -26.84 -16.00 -13.33
C ARG A 145 -25.37 -15.84 -13.65
N LEU A 146 -24.49 -16.10 -12.67
CA LEU A 146 -23.04 -15.97 -12.83
C LEU A 146 -22.44 -17.19 -13.50
N GLY A 147 -21.55 -16.96 -14.46
CA GLY A 147 -20.80 -18.01 -15.14
C GLY A 147 -21.53 -18.59 -16.37
N LYS A 148 -20.82 -19.45 -17.08
CA LYS A 148 -21.36 -20.15 -18.27
C LYS A 148 -22.12 -21.41 -17.82
N LYS A 149 -23.21 -21.76 -18.51
CA LYS A 149 -23.90 -23.03 -18.31
C LYS A 149 -23.02 -24.14 -18.90
N VAL A 150 -22.64 -25.10 -18.07
CA VAL A 150 -21.85 -26.28 -18.49
C VAL A 150 -22.82 -27.46 -18.54
N GLU A 151 -22.93 -28.08 -19.70
CA GLU A 151 -23.79 -29.27 -19.88
C GLU A 151 -23.18 -30.43 -19.06
N GLY A 152 -24.04 -31.10 -18.29
CA GLY A 152 -23.62 -32.23 -17.42
C GLY A 152 -23.18 -31.82 -16.00
N GLU A 153 -23.03 -30.58 -15.68
CA GLU A 153 -22.81 -30.13 -14.28
C GLU A 153 -24.14 -30.02 -13.52
N ASN A 154 -24.26 -30.81 -12.43
CA ASN A 154 -25.42 -30.72 -11.52
C ASN A 154 -25.38 -29.54 -10.54
N LYS A 155 -24.40 -28.62 -10.67
CA LYS A 155 -24.33 -27.44 -9.79
C LYS A 155 -25.00 -26.25 -10.45
N PRO A 156 -26.11 -25.74 -9.87
CA PRO A 156 -26.75 -24.57 -10.42
C PRO A 156 -25.85 -23.34 -10.28
N ARG A 157 -25.85 -22.50 -11.32
CA ARG A 157 -25.06 -21.26 -11.33
C ARG A 157 -25.60 -20.28 -10.29
N PRO A 158 -24.72 -19.54 -9.59
CA PRO A 158 -25.16 -18.50 -8.66
C PRO A 158 -26.01 -17.43 -9.35
N MET A 159 -27.02 -16.94 -8.68
CA MET A 159 -27.97 -15.96 -9.19
C MET A 159 -27.76 -14.62 -8.49
N ILE A 160 -27.66 -13.53 -9.25
CA ILE A 160 -27.66 -12.16 -8.71
C ILE A 160 -29.08 -11.64 -8.68
N VAL A 161 -29.48 -11.20 -7.49
CA VAL A 161 -30.80 -10.63 -7.22
C VAL A 161 -30.62 -9.23 -6.65
N ARG A 162 -31.32 -8.25 -7.20
CA ARG A 162 -31.42 -6.90 -6.68
C ARG A 162 -32.68 -6.76 -5.85
N LEU A 163 -32.51 -6.20 -4.66
CA LEU A 163 -33.61 -5.83 -3.79
C LEU A 163 -33.77 -4.31 -3.82
N GLU A 164 -34.99 -3.84 -3.75
CA GLU A 164 -35.30 -2.41 -3.72
C GLU A 164 -35.03 -1.82 -2.33
N ASP A 165 -35.26 -2.63 -1.28
CA ASP A 165 -35.14 -2.22 0.11
C ASP A 165 -33.87 -2.76 0.78
N ALA A 166 -33.04 -1.84 1.31
CA ALA A 166 -31.79 -2.17 1.98
C ALA A 166 -31.98 -2.90 3.32
N GLU A 167 -33.09 -2.63 4.03
CA GLU A 167 -33.43 -3.28 5.28
C GLU A 167 -33.75 -4.75 5.02
N SER A 168 -34.62 -5.03 4.04
CA SER A 168 -34.95 -6.38 3.59
C SER A 168 -33.71 -7.17 3.18
N ARG A 169 -32.77 -6.54 2.44
CA ARG A 169 -31.50 -7.16 2.09
C ARG A 169 -30.69 -7.57 3.32
N THR A 170 -30.56 -6.66 4.27
CA THR A 170 -29.77 -6.91 5.48
C THR A 170 -30.37 -8.05 6.30
N ILE A 171 -31.68 -8.03 6.51
CA ILE A 171 -32.40 -9.08 7.26
C ILE A 171 -32.29 -10.42 6.55
N LEU A 172 -32.43 -10.47 5.21
CA LEU A 172 -32.25 -11.69 4.42
C LEU A 172 -30.87 -12.31 4.62
N LEU A 173 -29.79 -11.49 4.53
CA LEU A 173 -28.42 -11.97 4.74
C LEU A 173 -28.16 -12.44 6.17
N GLU A 174 -28.71 -11.77 7.17
CA GLU A 174 -28.58 -12.17 8.57
C GLU A 174 -29.32 -13.48 8.90
N LYS A 175 -30.52 -13.63 8.35
CA LYS A 175 -31.36 -14.82 8.58
C LYS A 175 -31.02 -15.99 7.65
N ALA A 176 -30.22 -15.80 6.59
CA ALA A 176 -29.82 -16.84 5.65
C ALA A 176 -29.26 -18.11 6.31
N ARG A 177 -28.57 -17.96 7.44
CA ARG A 177 -28.06 -19.10 8.25
C ARG A 177 -29.13 -20.09 8.69
N PHE A 178 -30.41 -19.68 8.77
CA PHE A 178 -31.49 -20.56 9.17
C PHE A 178 -31.91 -21.53 8.06
N LEU A 179 -31.60 -21.24 6.79
CA LEU A 179 -31.81 -22.15 5.67
C LEU A 179 -31.05 -23.48 5.86
N ALA A 180 -29.81 -23.42 6.40
CA ALA A 180 -29.04 -24.63 6.66
C ALA A 180 -29.68 -25.56 7.72
N ARG A 181 -30.55 -25.02 8.58
CA ARG A 181 -31.27 -25.74 9.62
C ARG A 181 -32.73 -26.07 9.23
N ASN A 182 -33.14 -25.72 8.01
CA ASN A 182 -34.48 -25.94 7.54
C ASN A 182 -34.81 -27.45 7.44
N ALA A 183 -36.04 -27.81 7.71
CA ALA A 183 -36.53 -29.19 7.58
C ALA A 183 -36.49 -29.66 6.11
N ASN A 184 -36.80 -28.78 5.18
CA ASN A 184 -36.81 -29.07 3.74
C ASN A 184 -35.35 -29.19 3.20
N PRO A 185 -34.94 -30.36 2.67
CA PRO A 185 -33.61 -30.59 2.12
C PRO A 185 -33.25 -29.64 0.96
N ALA A 186 -34.25 -29.17 0.20
CA ALA A 186 -34.01 -28.25 -0.91
C ALA A 186 -33.39 -26.94 -0.48
N TRP A 187 -33.72 -26.44 0.71
CA TRP A 187 -33.21 -25.18 1.24
C TRP A 187 -31.84 -25.32 1.94
N LYS A 188 -31.45 -26.52 2.39
CA LYS A 188 -30.18 -26.76 3.07
C LYS A 188 -28.96 -26.44 2.21
N ARG A 189 -29.09 -26.55 0.90
CA ARG A 189 -28.00 -26.22 -0.06
C ARG A 189 -28.01 -24.77 -0.51
N VAL A 190 -29.04 -24.01 -0.13
CA VAL A 190 -29.15 -22.59 -0.50
C VAL A 190 -28.33 -21.74 0.44
N TYR A 191 -27.49 -20.90 -0.17
CA TYR A 191 -26.61 -19.97 0.54
C TYR A 191 -26.74 -18.58 -0.05
N LEU A 192 -26.88 -17.57 0.81
CA LEU A 192 -26.97 -16.17 0.42
C LEU A 192 -25.69 -15.44 0.82
N ALA A 193 -25.18 -14.61 -0.08
CA ALA A 193 -24.01 -13.77 0.15
C ALA A 193 -24.23 -12.36 -0.41
N PRO A 194 -23.57 -11.33 0.14
CA PRO A 194 -23.57 -10.01 -0.48
C PRO A 194 -22.80 -10.04 -1.82
N ASP A 195 -23.27 -9.26 -2.80
CA ASP A 195 -22.57 -9.05 -4.06
C ASP A 195 -21.46 -8.01 -3.84
N LEU A 196 -20.27 -8.50 -3.52
CA LEU A 196 -19.10 -7.67 -3.25
C LEU A 196 -18.24 -7.50 -4.49
N THR A 197 -17.64 -6.32 -4.64
CA THR A 197 -16.58 -6.10 -5.64
C THR A 197 -15.35 -6.96 -5.33
N TRP A 198 -14.43 -7.06 -6.26
CA TRP A 198 -13.18 -7.79 -6.02
C TRP A 198 -12.39 -7.18 -4.85
N GLN A 199 -12.28 -5.84 -4.81
CA GLN A 199 -11.58 -5.14 -3.73
C GLN A 199 -12.23 -5.38 -2.36
N GLN A 200 -13.55 -5.28 -2.28
CA GLN A 200 -14.29 -5.59 -1.04
C GLN A 200 -14.08 -7.04 -0.56
N ARG A 201 -13.99 -8.00 -1.50
CA ARG A 201 -13.69 -9.41 -1.16
C ARG A 201 -12.29 -9.57 -0.60
N GLU A 202 -11.30 -8.89 -1.18
CA GLU A 202 -9.93 -8.90 -0.69
C GLU A 202 -9.79 -8.19 0.67
N GLU A 203 -10.45 -7.05 0.86
CA GLU A 203 -10.51 -6.36 2.16
C GLU A 203 -11.11 -7.27 3.24
N ALA A 204 -12.24 -7.94 2.93
CA ALA A 204 -12.89 -8.87 3.84
C ALA A 204 -11.99 -10.08 4.17
N ARG A 205 -11.26 -10.62 3.18
CA ARG A 205 -10.30 -11.72 3.38
C ARG A 205 -9.15 -11.31 4.29
N LYS A 206 -8.54 -10.15 4.04
CA LYS A 206 -7.45 -9.62 4.87
C LYS A 206 -7.90 -9.38 6.31
N LYS A 207 -9.10 -8.81 6.48
CA LYS A 207 -9.70 -8.60 7.80
C LYS A 207 -9.94 -9.92 8.53
N GLU A 208 -10.47 -10.93 7.84
CA GLU A 208 -10.68 -12.26 8.42
C GLU A 208 -9.37 -12.91 8.84
N GLU A 209 -8.34 -12.85 8.00
CA GLU A 209 -7.02 -13.38 8.31
C GLU A 209 -6.41 -12.68 9.53
N GLY A 210 -6.55 -11.35 9.63
CA GLY A 210 -6.14 -10.58 10.81
C GLY A 210 -6.85 -11.03 12.08
N LEU A 211 -8.18 -11.20 12.02
CA LEU A 211 -8.97 -11.69 13.16
C LEU A 211 -8.59 -13.13 13.55
N ARG A 212 -8.30 -14.02 12.60
CA ARG A 212 -7.85 -15.38 12.88
C ARG A 212 -6.50 -15.38 13.61
N LYS A 213 -5.51 -14.62 13.12
CA LYS A 213 -4.20 -14.47 13.79
C LYS A 213 -4.35 -13.92 15.20
N GLN A 214 -5.25 -12.94 15.37
CA GLN A 214 -5.53 -12.40 16.71
C GLN A 214 -6.19 -13.42 17.63
N ALA A 215 -7.15 -14.20 17.14
CA ALA A 215 -7.81 -15.26 17.92
C ALA A 215 -6.82 -16.38 18.31
N GLU A 216 -5.93 -16.78 17.40
CA GLU A 216 -4.86 -17.73 17.69
C GLU A 216 -3.93 -17.23 18.81
N LYS A 217 -3.50 -15.97 18.71
CA LYS A 217 -2.65 -15.35 19.73
C LYS A 217 -3.33 -15.29 21.09
N MET A 218 -4.61 -14.89 21.13
CA MET A 218 -5.41 -14.87 22.37
C MET A 218 -5.54 -16.28 22.98
N THR A 219 -5.72 -17.31 22.15
CA THR A 219 -5.79 -18.71 22.60
C THR A 219 -4.46 -19.18 23.19
N GLU A 220 -3.33 -18.83 22.55
CA GLU A 220 -1.99 -19.15 23.07
C GLU A 220 -1.70 -18.44 24.40
N GLU A 221 -2.06 -17.17 24.52
CA GLU A 221 -1.88 -16.38 25.74
C GLU A 221 -2.74 -16.93 26.89
N ALA A 222 -3.99 -17.29 26.62
CA ALA A 222 -4.86 -17.93 27.59
C ALA A 222 -4.31 -19.29 28.07
N GLY A 223 -3.75 -20.09 27.16
CA GLY A 223 -3.09 -21.35 27.51
C GLY A 223 -1.86 -21.16 28.38
N LYS A 224 -1.08 -20.13 28.18
CA LYS A 224 0.12 -19.81 29.03
C LYS A 224 -0.25 -19.28 30.40
N ALA A 225 -1.37 -18.58 30.55
CA ALA A 225 -1.84 -17.99 31.78
C ALA A 225 -2.49 -19.00 32.73
N GLY A 226 -2.54 -20.30 32.43
CA GLY A 226 -3.14 -21.35 33.24
C GLY A 226 -4.68 -21.26 33.32
N GLY A 227 -5.30 -20.43 32.49
CA GLY A 227 -6.75 -20.34 32.29
C GLY A 227 -7.23 -21.57 31.54
N GLY A 228 -7.97 -22.44 32.19
CA GLY A 228 -8.38 -23.73 31.65
C GLY A 228 -9.19 -23.60 30.36
N GLY A 229 -8.57 -23.93 29.25
CA GLY A 229 -9.26 -24.36 28.06
C GLY A 229 -10.07 -23.33 27.25
N GLU A 230 -9.87 -22.03 27.44
CA GLU A 230 -10.51 -21.01 26.57
C GLU A 230 -9.89 -21.02 25.17
N VAL A 231 -10.71 -21.26 24.16
CA VAL A 231 -10.34 -21.18 22.75
C VAL A 231 -11.07 -20.00 22.12
N TYR A 232 -10.32 -19.10 21.50
CA TYR A 232 -10.89 -17.96 20.81
C TYR A 232 -11.12 -18.29 19.35
N ARG A 233 -12.32 -18.01 18.84
CA ARG A 233 -12.69 -18.28 17.44
C ARG A 233 -13.34 -17.07 16.79
N VAL A 234 -13.12 -16.94 15.49
CA VAL A 234 -13.79 -15.93 14.68
C VAL A 234 -15.19 -16.42 14.32
N VAL A 235 -16.20 -15.68 14.73
CA VAL A 235 -17.62 -15.99 14.46
C VAL A 235 -18.30 -14.79 13.79
N GLY A 236 -19.45 -15.06 13.15
CA GLY A 236 -20.27 -14.03 12.53
C GLY A 236 -20.30 -14.10 11.00
N THR A 237 -21.10 -13.22 10.40
CA THR A 237 -21.19 -13.08 8.95
C THR A 237 -19.95 -12.36 8.39
N ARG A 238 -19.73 -12.45 7.07
CA ARG A 238 -18.58 -11.82 6.42
C ARG A 238 -18.44 -10.32 6.74
N GLU A 239 -19.54 -9.62 6.97
CA GLU A 239 -19.57 -8.19 7.28
C GLU A 239 -19.41 -7.90 8.78
N LYS A 240 -19.88 -8.83 9.65
CA LYS A 240 -19.93 -8.65 11.12
C LYS A 240 -19.15 -9.76 11.86
N ARG A 241 -17.90 -10.01 11.45
CA ARG A 241 -17.04 -10.98 12.12
C ARG A 241 -16.45 -10.43 13.41
N ARG A 242 -16.39 -11.25 14.45
CA ARG A 242 -15.83 -10.93 15.75
C ARG A 242 -15.15 -12.15 16.36
N ILE A 243 -14.24 -11.93 17.28
CA ILE A 243 -13.62 -12.97 18.09
C ILE A 243 -14.51 -13.23 19.29
N VAL A 244 -14.76 -14.49 19.61
CA VAL A 244 -15.54 -14.93 20.76
C VAL A 244 -14.74 -16.02 21.48
N ALA A 245 -14.66 -15.94 22.82
CA ALA A 245 -14.16 -17.02 23.65
C ALA A 245 -15.15 -18.17 23.64
N GLN A 246 -14.65 -19.39 23.56
CA GLN A 246 -15.42 -20.61 23.66
C GLN A 246 -14.76 -21.51 24.70
N GLU A 247 -15.48 -21.84 25.76
CA GLU A 247 -15.00 -22.86 26.70
C GLU A 247 -14.89 -24.20 25.97
N GLN A 248 -13.78 -24.89 26.12
CA GLN A 248 -13.72 -26.28 25.68
C GLN A 248 -14.69 -27.07 26.57
N ALA A 249 -15.73 -27.64 25.96
CA ALA A 249 -16.51 -28.66 26.66
C ALA A 249 -15.53 -29.74 27.11
N THR A 250 -15.24 -29.77 28.40
CA THR A 250 -14.56 -30.90 29.00
C THR A 250 -15.45 -32.10 28.73
N GLY A 251 -15.02 -32.96 27.80
CA GLY A 251 -15.71 -34.20 27.50
C GLY A 251 -15.81 -35.01 28.78
N GLY A 252 -17.02 -35.03 29.36
CA GLY A 252 -17.33 -35.99 30.38
C GLY A 252 -17.23 -37.37 29.74
N GLN A 253 -16.21 -38.09 30.08
CA GLN A 253 -16.21 -39.56 30.02
C GLN A 253 -17.07 -40.01 31.14
N ASP A 254 -18.25 -40.45 30.86
CA ASP A 254 -19.04 -41.39 31.65
C ASP A 254 -19.25 -42.66 30.83
#